data_e9967b42d30a24dde000bf2f1ac93608
#
_entry.id   e9967b42d30a24dde000bf2f1ac93608
#
_cell.length_a   1.000
_cell.length_b   1.000
_cell.length_c   1.000
_cell.angle_alpha   90.00
_cell.angle_beta   90.00
_cell.angle_gamma   90.00
#
_symmetry.space_group_name_H-M   'P 1'
#
loop_
_entity.id
_entity.type
_entity.pdbx_description
1 polymer ?
#
loop_
_entity_poly.entity_id
_entity_poly.type
_entity_poly.pdbx_seq_one_letter_code
_entity_poly.pdbx_strand_id
1 'polypeptide(L)'
;MKKHVLVLAMSAMLLAACGKKEEPVAAPAAPAPVAAAPAAPAGPVLDDEKVLNIYNWPDYIPENMIAEFEKATGIKVNYDTFETNEALNAKLVAGNTGYDIVVPGTVFAKPQIEAGFFQPLDKAKIPNYANLDPAVMQVLTKADPDNKHLVPWAWSFTTVGINKTKVAKALGNTPMPENAWDLVFKPEYTSKLKSCGIAYLDSPTEIIPVALHYIGKDAYSNDPADYKAATEMLAKVRKDIRLFSSTMIDDIAGGKACVAIG
;
A
#
# COMPACT_ATOMS: atom_id res chain seq x y z
N MET A 1 58.90 -4.34 10.10
CA MET A 1 59.80 -3.43 10.86
C MET A 1 58.96 -2.56 11.75
N LYS A 2 59.25 -2.68 13.09
CA LYS A 2 59.11 -1.70 14.19
C LYS A 2 57.70 -1.14 14.42
N LYS A 3 57.03 -1.54 15.49
CA LYS A 3 57.30 -1.41 16.92
C LYS A 3 56.59 -0.19 17.56
N HIS A 4 55.78 -0.47 18.50
CA HIS A 4 55.71 -0.11 19.95
C HIS A 4 54.77 1.08 20.21
N VAL A 5 54.01 1.23 21.33
CA VAL A 5 54.03 0.76 22.71
C VAL A 5 52.77 1.40 23.33
N LEU A 6 51.82 0.77 23.95
CA LEU A 6 51.65 0.41 25.37
C LEU A 6 52.04 1.49 26.40
N VAL A 7 51.07 1.96 27.22
CA VAL A 7 51.19 2.36 28.62
C VAL A 7 49.78 2.45 29.22
N LEU A 8 49.38 1.68 30.04
CA LEU A 8 49.23 1.28 31.43
C LEU A 8 49.49 2.37 32.48
N ALA A 9 48.55 2.59 33.36
CA ALA A 9 48.66 2.88 34.79
C ALA A 9 47.23 3.04 35.36
N MET A 10 46.68 2.25 36.13
CA MET A 10 46.89 1.62 37.45
C MET A 10 47.00 2.58 38.62
N SER A 11 46.22 2.21 39.63
CA SER A 11 46.36 2.39 41.11
C SER A 11 45.59 3.58 41.72
N ALA A 12 44.98 3.52 42.86
CA ALA A 12 44.68 2.54 43.87
C ALA A 12 43.81 3.30 44.92
N MET A 13 42.86 2.62 45.45
CA MET A 13 42.63 2.19 46.85
C MET A 13 42.77 3.17 48.02
N LEU A 14 41.75 3.09 48.85
CA LEU A 14 41.62 3.12 50.32
C LEU A 14 41.32 4.52 50.93
N LEU A 15 40.35 4.66 51.81
CA LEU A 15 40.06 3.98 53.07
C LEU A 15 38.68 4.43 53.63
N ALA A 16 38.09 3.57 54.39
CA ALA A 16 36.87 3.74 55.16
C ALA A 16 37.04 4.73 56.31
N ALA A 17 35.96 5.47 56.58
CA ALA A 17 35.67 5.95 57.91
C ALA A 17 34.16 6.06 58.13
N CYS A 18 33.68 5.32 59.12
CA CYS A 18 32.33 5.38 59.65
C CYS A 18 32.03 6.77 60.20
N GLY A 19 30.93 7.37 59.77
CA GLY A 19 30.34 8.52 60.42
C GLY A 19 28.87 8.56 60.04
N LYS A 20 27.98 8.15 60.97
CA LYS A 20 26.55 8.39 60.89
C LYS A 20 26.31 9.89 60.75
N LYS A 21 25.78 10.33 59.60
CA LYS A 21 25.12 11.63 59.49
C LYS A 21 23.71 11.37 58.99
N GLU A 22 22.75 11.93 59.71
CA GLU A 22 21.35 11.93 59.38
C GLU A 22 21.15 12.51 57.97
N GLU A 23 20.41 11.79 57.12
CA GLU A 23 19.97 12.28 55.81
C GLU A 23 18.93 13.38 56.03
N PRO A 24 19.05 14.50 55.32
CA PRO A 24 17.97 15.47 55.24
C PRO A 24 16.82 14.89 54.44
N VAL A 25 15.62 14.88 55.01
CA VAL A 25 14.39 14.54 54.33
C VAL A 25 14.25 15.43 53.13
N ALA A 26 14.29 14.82 51.94
CA ALA A 26 14.05 15.52 50.66
C ALA A 26 12.61 16.05 50.64
N ALA A 27 12.48 17.33 50.42
CA ALA A 27 11.19 17.98 50.14
C ALA A 27 10.50 17.32 48.94
N PRO A 28 9.16 17.19 48.95
CA PRO A 28 8.45 16.63 47.79
C PRO A 28 8.74 17.44 46.52
N ALA A 29 9.20 16.74 45.47
CA ALA A 29 9.43 17.31 44.15
C ALA A 29 8.13 17.92 43.65
N ALA A 30 8.19 19.15 43.18
CA ALA A 30 7.09 19.79 42.48
C ALA A 30 6.65 18.94 41.28
N PRO A 31 5.35 18.80 41.00
CA PRO A 31 4.87 18.04 39.84
C PRO A 31 5.47 18.63 38.55
N ALA A 32 6.05 17.76 37.73
CA ALA A 32 6.54 18.12 36.40
C ALA A 32 5.40 18.76 35.61
N PRO A 33 5.69 19.76 34.75
CA PRO A 33 4.68 20.37 33.92
C PRO A 33 4.08 19.27 33.02
N VAL A 34 2.76 19.08 33.11
CA VAL A 34 1.99 18.20 32.24
C VAL A 34 2.19 18.74 30.83
N ALA A 35 2.79 17.92 29.96
CA ALA A 35 2.88 18.25 28.55
C ALA A 35 1.47 18.60 28.05
N ALA A 36 1.32 19.80 27.49
CA ALA A 36 0.06 20.22 26.91
C ALA A 36 -0.36 19.18 25.88
N ALA A 37 -1.58 18.68 25.99
CA ALA A 37 -2.18 17.84 24.97
C ALA A 37 -2.03 18.53 23.60
N PRO A 38 -1.76 17.78 22.51
CA PRO A 38 -1.74 18.36 21.19
C PRO A 38 -3.03 19.17 20.98
N ALA A 39 -2.90 20.41 20.54
CA ALA A 39 -4.05 21.25 20.21
C ALA A 39 -4.91 20.47 19.18
N ALA A 40 -6.21 20.41 19.45
CA ALA A 40 -7.17 19.90 18.48
C ALA A 40 -6.90 20.56 17.13
N PRO A 41 -6.93 19.82 16.00
CA PRO A 41 -6.68 20.40 14.70
C PRO A 41 -7.62 21.57 14.48
N ALA A 42 -7.06 22.72 14.12
CA ALA A 42 -7.83 23.88 13.70
C ALA A 42 -8.80 23.43 12.60
N GLY A 43 -10.05 23.83 12.70
CA GLY A 43 -11.06 23.52 11.68
C GLY A 43 -10.54 23.91 10.27
N PRO A 44 -11.15 23.37 9.19
CA PRO A 44 -10.65 23.54 7.86
C PRO A 44 -10.47 25.02 7.54
N VAL A 45 -9.23 25.45 7.40
CA VAL A 45 -8.91 26.73 6.79
C VAL A 45 -9.33 26.57 5.34
N LEU A 46 -10.33 27.35 4.91
CA LEU A 46 -10.68 27.45 3.50
C LEU A 46 -9.50 28.15 2.84
N ASP A 47 -8.75 27.40 2.08
CA ASP A 47 -7.62 27.88 1.32
C ASP A 47 -8.12 28.73 0.15
N ASP A 48 -7.60 29.96 0.03
CA ASP A 48 -7.85 30.81 -1.13
C ASP A 48 -7.05 30.34 -2.36
N GLU A 49 -6.10 29.43 -2.16
CA GLU A 49 -5.30 28.83 -3.21
C GLU A 49 -6.14 27.84 -4.01
N LYS A 50 -6.39 28.18 -5.27
CA LYS A 50 -7.15 27.32 -6.19
C LYS A 50 -6.28 26.23 -6.80
N VAL A 51 -5.68 25.41 -5.95
CA VAL A 51 -4.83 24.26 -6.34
C VAL A 51 -5.33 23.01 -5.63
N LEU A 52 -5.37 21.88 -6.33
CA LEU A 52 -5.74 20.57 -5.79
C LEU A 52 -4.63 19.57 -6.14
N ASN A 53 -4.03 18.99 -5.12
CA ASN A 53 -2.95 18.02 -5.27
C ASN A 53 -3.51 16.61 -5.05
N ILE A 54 -3.45 15.77 -6.08
CA ILE A 54 -4.00 14.42 -6.09
C ILE A 54 -2.88 13.40 -6.28
N TYR A 55 -2.90 12.33 -5.49
CA TYR A 55 -2.01 11.19 -5.63
C TYR A 55 -2.82 9.91 -5.84
N ASN A 56 -2.79 9.35 -7.05
CA ASN A 56 -3.69 8.29 -7.47
C ASN A 56 -2.95 7.20 -8.25
N TRP A 57 -3.66 6.17 -8.63
CA TRP A 57 -3.17 5.10 -9.49
C TRP A 57 -3.06 5.54 -10.95
N PRO A 58 -2.15 4.96 -11.75
CA PRO A 58 -2.19 5.10 -13.20
C PRO A 58 -3.54 4.66 -13.77
N ASP A 59 -3.96 5.24 -14.87
CA ASP A 59 -5.15 4.87 -15.64
C ASP A 59 -6.50 4.95 -14.92
N TYR A 60 -6.55 5.56 -13.70
CA TYR A 60 -7.79 5.67 -12.93
C TYR A 60 -8.69 6.82 -13.35
N ILE A 61 -8.24 7.73 -14.19
CA ILE A 61 -9.03 8.82 -14.75
C ILE A 61 -8.84 8.93 -16.28
N PRO A 62 -9.87 9.34 -17.03
CA PRO A 62 -9.72 9.67 -18.45
C PRO A 62 -8.75 10.84 -18.69
N GLU A 63 -8.05 10.83 -19.82
CA GLU A 63 -7.04 11.86 -20.15
C GLU A 63 -7.58 13.30 -20.10
N ASN A 64 -8.85 13.52 -20.47
CA ASN A 64 -9.48 14.85 -20.50
C ASN A 64 -10.07 15.30 -19.17
N MET A 65 -10.21 14.42 -18.16
CA MET A 65 -10.94 14.72 -16.93
C MET A 65 -10.36 15.91 -16.18
N ILE A 66 -9.03 15.99 -16.05
CA ILE A 66 -8.36 17.11 -15.37
C ILE A 66 -8.68 18.43 -16.07
N ALA A 67 -8.51 18.47 -17.38
CA ALA A 67 -8.76 19.70 -18.15
C ALA A 67 -10.22 20.16 -18.06
N GLU A 68 -11.17 19.22 -18.07
CA GLU A 68 -12.59 19.53 -17.91
C GLU A 68 -12.91 20.04 -16.50
N PHE A 69 -12.31 19.43 -15.46
CA PHE A 69 -12.48 19.88 -14.08
C PHE A 69 -11.89 21.29 -13.87
N GLU A 70 -10.67 21.54 -14.34
CA GLU A 70 -10.02 22.85 -14.25
C GLU A 70 -10.86 23.94 -14.94
N LYS A 71 -11.38 23.61 -16.13
CA LYS A 71 -12.25 24.52 -16.90
C LYS A 71 -13.57 24.81 -16.16
N ALA A 72 -14.17 23.82 -15.52
CA ALA A 72 -15.45 23.95 -14.84
C ALA A 72 -15.34 24.69 -13.51
N THR A 73 -14.23 24.54 -12.79
CA THR A 73 -14.06 25.00 -11.40
C THR A 73 -13.12 26.18 -11.26
N GLY A 74 -12.19 26.35 -12.19
CA GLY A 74 -11.06 27.28 -12.07
C GLY A 74 -10.01 26.84 -11.06
N ILE A 75 -10.05 25.58 -10.61
CA ILE A 75 -9.07 24.98 -9.68
C ILE A 75 -8.01 24.27 -10.52
N LYS A 76 -6.73 24.60 -10.28
CA LYS A 76 -5.60 23.91 -10.89
C LYS A 76 -5.38 22.55 -10.24
N VAL A 77 -5.16 21.51 -11.03
CA VAL A 77 -4.91 20.15 -10.51
C VAL A 77 -3.46 19.74 -10.76
N ASN A 78 -2.76 19.39 -9.69
CA ASN A 78 -1.49 18.67 -9.73
C ASN A 78 -1.82 17.19 -9.51
N TYR A 79 -1.57 16.37 -10.53
CA TYR A 79 -1.92 14.95 -10.50
C TYR A 79 -0.67 14.10 -10.61
N ASP A 80 -0.34 13.42 -9.52
CA ASP A 80 0.78 12.50 -9.44
C ASP A 80 0.26 11.05 -9.33
N THR A 81 1.06 10.09 -9.78
CA THR A 81 0.71 8.67 -9.71
C THR A 81 1.70 7.88 -8.87
N PHE A 82 1.22 6.75 -8.34
CA PHE A 82 2.03 5.75 -7.64
C PHE A 82 1.73 4.35 -8.17
N GLU A 83 2.71 3.46 -8.07
CA GLU A 83 2.65 2.12 -8.61
C GLU A 83 2.15 1.08 -7.60
N THR A 84 2.30 1.35 -6.30
CA THR A 84 1.96 0.40 -5.23
C THR A 84 1.37 1.08 -4.01
N ASN A 85 0.50 0.39 -3.27
CA ASN A 85 0.00 0.86 -1.98
C ASN A 85 1.14 1.11 -0.97
N GLU A 86 2.20 0.32 -1.06
CA GLU A 86 3.39 0.44 -0.21
C GLU A 86 4.09 1.77 -0.46
N ALA A 87 4.22 2.21 -1.72
CA ALA A 87 4.80 3.50 -2.08
C ALA A 87 3.96 4.67 -1.54
N LEU A 88 2.63 4.61 -1.71
CA LEU A 88 1.71 5.57 -1.12
C LEU A 88 1.85 5.61 0.40
N ASN A 89 1.82 4.43 1.06
CA ASN A 89 1.92 4.36 2.51
C ASN A 89 3.23 4.94 3.04
N ALA A 90 4.36 4.61 2.41
CA ALA A 90 5.67 5.16 2.78
C ALA A 90 5.67 6.71 2.69
N LYS A 91 5.02 7.27 1.68
CA LYS A 91 4.89 8.72 1.51
C LYS A 91 4.04 9.35 2.61
N LEU A 92 2.90 8.73 2.97
CA LEU A 92 2.03 9.22 4.06
C LEU A 92 2.73 9.16 5.41
N VAL A 93 3.46 8.07 5.70
CA VAL A 93 4.23 7.90 6.94
C VAL A 93 5.34 8.95 7.07
N ALA A 94 5.98 9.32 5.96
CA ALA A 94 6.99 10.38 5.96
C ALA A 94 6.41 11.77 6.32
N GLY A 95 5.09 11.98 6.15
CA GLY A 95 4.38 13.21 6.47
C GLY A 95 4.65 14.35 5.50
N ASN A 96 3.91 15.45 5.69
CA ASN A 96 4.05 16.69 4.90
C ASN A 96 4.05 16.44 3.39
N THR A 97 3.15 15.59 2.91
CA THR A 97 3.12 15.14 1.52
C THR A 97 2.68 16.23 0.54
N GLY A 98 1.91 17.20 1.02
CA GLY A 98 1.29 18.24 0.19
C GLY A 98 0.11 17.75 -0.65
N TYR A 99 -0.35 16.51 -0.48
CA TYR A 99 -1.53 16.02 -1.18
C TYR A 99 -2.80 16.28 -0.40
N ASP A 100 -3.85 16.71 -1.11
CA ASP A 100 -5.19 16.93 -0.60
C ASP A 100 -6.04 15.66 -0.72
N ILE A 101 -5.85 14.90 -1.80
CA ILE A 101 -6.54 13.64 -2.06
C ILE A 101 -5.53 12.54 -2.36
N VAL A 102 -5.70 11.41 -1.69
CA VAL A 102 -4.94 10.17 -1.98
C VAL A 102 -5.90 9.00 -2.13
N VAL A 103 -5.55 8.00 -2.96
CA VAL A 103 -6.45 6.90 -3.32
C VAL A 103 -5.83 5.55 -2.93
N PRO A 104 -5.79 5.19 -1.64
CA PRO A 104 -5.29 3.89 -1.19
C PRO A 104 -6.29 2.76 -1.50
N GLY A 105 -5.76 1.54 -1.61
CA GLY A 105 -6.58 0.35 -1.48
C GLY A 105 -7.14 0.22 -0.05
N THR A 106 -8.35 -0.32 0.11
CA THR A 106 -9.04 -0.39 1.41
C THR A 106 -8.28 -1.13 2.51
N VAL A 107 -7.44 -2.11 2.14
CA VAL A 107 -6.57 -2.84 3.07
C VAL A 107 -5.55 -1.90 3.74
N PHE A 108 -5.02 -0.93 2.99
CA PHE A 108 -4.12 0.10 3.51
C PHE A 108 -4.86 1.27 4.15
N ALA A 109 -6.03 1.63 3.61
CA ALA A 109 -6.81 2.75 4.13
C ALA A 109 -7.19 2.58 5.60
N LYS A 110 -7.54 1.36 6.04
CA LYS A 110 -7.92 1.09 7.43
C LYS A 110 -6.83 1.47 8.44
N PRO A 111 -5.61 0.91 8.39
CA PRO A 111 -4.53 1.31 9.31
C PRO A 111 -4.13 2.77 9.15
N GLN A 112 -4.27 3.36 7.97
CA GLN A 112 -4.00 4.78 7.73
C GLN A 112 -5.02 5.70 8.42
N ILE A 113 -6.30 5.31 8.48
CA ILE A 113 -7.34 5.99 9.27
C ILE A 113 -7.00 5.89 10.76
N GLU A 114 -6.66 4.68 11.24
CA GLU A 114 -6.30 4.43 12.63
C GLU A 114 -5.05 5.24 13.05
N ALA A 115 -4.12 5.46 12.13
CA ALA A 115 -2.94 6.31 12.33
C ALA A 115 -3.23 7.82 12.22
N GLY A 116 -4.45 8.22 11.86
CA GLY A 116 -4.86 9.62 11.77
C GLY A 116 -4.36 10.36 10.53
N PHE A 117 -4.05 9.64 9.44
CA PHE A 117 -3.57 10.27 8.20
C PHE A 117 -4.68 11.00 7.43
N PHE A 118 -5.94 10.62 7.64
CA PHE A 118 -7.08 11.17 6.92
C PHE A 118 -7.98 12.03 7.80
N GLN A 119 -8.43 13.13 7.27
CA GLN A 119 -9.40 14.00 7.93
C GLN A 119 -10.83 13.43 7.75
N PRO A 120 -11.71 13.65 8.75
CA PRO A 120 -13.13 13.35 8.58
C PRO A 120 -13.75 14.18 7.47
N LEU A 121 -14.58 13.55 6.67
CA LEU A 121 -15.33 14.19 5.59
C LEU A 121 -16.50 15.01 6.12
N ASP A 122 -16.64 16.24 5.67
CA ASP A 122 -17.89 17.02 5.82
C ASP A 122 -18.86 16.63 4.68
N LYS A 123 -19.69 15.63 4.95
CA LYS A 123 -20.64 15.09 3.96
C LYS A 123 -21.64 16.14 3.44
N ALA A 124 -21.91 17.20 4.21
CA ALA A 124 -22.77 18.29 3.77
C ALA A 124 -22.17 19.09 2.60
N LYS A 125 -20.85 19.05 2.46
CA LYS A 125 -20.13 19.68 1.34
C LYS A 125 -19.95 18.75 0.13
N ILE A 126 -20.43 17.53 0.19
CA ILE A 126 -20.34 16.54 -0.89
C ILE A 126 -21.75 16.22 -1.41
N PRO A 127 -22.35 17.08 -2.25
CA PRO A 127 -23.74 16.94 -2.66
C PRO A 127 -24.05 15.62 -3.38
N ASN A 128 -23.06 15.07 -4.08
CA ASN A 128 -23.21 13.81 -4.80
C ASN A 128 -22.98 12.57 -3.94
N TYR A 129 -22.74 12.72 -2.62
CA TYR A 129 -22.52 11.59 -1.72
C TYR A 129 -23.68 10.58 -1.73
N ALA A 130 -24.90 11.07 -1.92
CA ALA A 130 -26.10 10.24 -2.01
C ALA A 130 -26.17 9.36 -3.27
N ASN A 131 -25.34 9.62 -4.27
CA ASN A 131 -25.27 8.83 -5.51
C ASN A 131 -24.35 7.60 -5.39
N LEU A 132 -23.63 7.45 -4.26
CA LEU A 132 -22.75 6.32 -4.03
C LEU A 132 -23.54 5.02 -3.89
N ASP A 133 -23.01 3.93 -4.46
CA ASP A 133 -23.65 2.61 -4.40
C ASP A 133 -23.74 2.10 -2.95
N PRO A 134 -24.96 1.81 -2.43
CA PRO A 134 -25.13 1.40 -1.04
C PRO A 134 -24.41 0.09 -0.69
N ALA A 135 -24.28 -0.84 -1.63
CA ALA A 135 -23.59 -2.11 -1.39
C ALA A 135 -22.08 -1.90 -1.25
N VAL A 136 -21.50 -1.04 -2.09
CA VAL A 136 -20.09 -0.63 -1.97
C VAL A 136 -19.85 0.10 -0.66
N MET A 137 -20.75 1.02 -0.30
CA MET A 137 -20.66 1.76 0.97
C MET A 137 -20.73 0.84 2.19
N GLN A 138 -21.57 -0.20 2.15
CA GLN A 138 -21.63 -1.19 3.21
C GLN A 138 -20.33 -2.00 3.33
N VAL A 139 -19.71 -2.38 2.22
CA VAL A 139 -18.42 -3.08 2.25
C VAL A 139 -17.33 -2.16 2.80
N LEU A 140 -17.36 -0.87 2.42
CA LEU A 140 -16.39 0.13 2.87
C LEU A 140 -16.37 0.30 4.40
N THR A 141 -17.48 0.06 5.10
CA THR A 141 -17.53 0.14 6.58
C THR A 141 -16.56 -0.81 7.29
N LYS A 142 -16.06 -1.84 6.60
CA LYS A 142 -15.02 -2.73 7.16
C LYS A 142 -13.68 -2.04 7.31
N ALA A 143 -13.41 -1.06 6.46
CA ALA A 143 -12.19 -0.25 6.49
C ALA A 143 -12.41 1.09 7.21
N ASP A 144 -13.55 1.73 6.97
CA ASP A 144 -13.92 3.04 7.52
C ASP A 144 -15.29 2.94 8.23
N PRO A 145 -15.34 2.56 9.51
CA PRO A 145 -16.56 2.53 10.28
C PRO A 145 -17.29 3.89 10.18
N ASP A 146 -18.61 3.87 9.95
CA ASP A 146 -19.44 5.06 9.74
C ASP A 146 -19.14 5.86 8.45
N ASN A 147 -18.25 5.38 7.59
CA ASN A 147 -17.83 6.04 6.35
C ASN A 147 -17.46 7.52 6.57
N LYS A 148 -16.55 7.76 7.52
CA LYS A 148 -16.18 9.13 7.93
C LYS A 148 -15.05 9.74 7.12
N HIS A 149 -14.18 8.92 6.53
CA HIS A 149 -12.90 9.37 5.95
C HIS A 149 -12.79 9.06 4.46
N LEU A 150 -13.54 8.06 3.98
CA LEU A 150 -13.38 7.54 2.63
C LEU A 150 -14.61 7.80 1.76
N VAL A 151 -14.34 8.08 0.48
CA VAL A 151 -15.32 8.03 -0.61
C VAL A 151 -14.82 6.97 -1.59
N PRO A 152 -15.61 5.93 -1.94
CA PRO A 152 -15.17 4.92 -2.87
C PRO A 152 -14.97 5.53 -4.26
N TRP A 153 -13.78 5.33 -4.84
CA TRP A 153 -13.48 5.73 -6.21
C TRP A 153 -13.97 4.69 -7.21
N ALA A 154 -13.48 3.47 -7.02
CA ALA A 154 -13.83 2.33 -7.85
C ALA A 154 -13.73 1.06 -7.01
N TRP A 155 -14.41 0.00 -7.45
CA TRP A 155 -14.19 -1.34 -6.96
C TRP A 155 -13.87 -2.25 -8.15
N SER A 156 -13.01 -3.21 -7.93
CA SER A 156 -12.66 -4.20 -8.93
C SER A 156 -12.23 -5.50 -8.25
N PHE A 157 -11.78 -6.44 -9.04
CA PHE A 157 -11.24 -7.70 -8.55
C PHE A 157 -9.97 -8.02 -9.34
N THR A 158 -9.00 -8.58 -8.65
CA THR A 158 -7.79 -9.11 -9.30
C THR A 158 -8.17 -10.34 -10.12
N THR A 159 -7.78 -10.35 -11.40
CA THR A 159 -8.12 -11.41 -12.33
C THR A 159 -6.99 -11.74 -13.30
N VAL A 160 -7.24 -12.65 -14.24
CA VAL A 160 -6.29 -13.02 -15.29
C VAL A 160 -6.73 -12.43 -16.63
N GLY A 161 -6.01 -11.43 -17.11
CA GLY A 161 -6.15 -10.89 -18.45
C GLY A 161 -5.38 -11.72 -19.47
N ILE A 162 -5.96 -12.05 -20.63
CA ILE A 162 -5.31 -12.86 -21.65
C ILE A 162 -5.44 -12.27 -23.05
N ASN A 163 -4.36 -12.26 -23.80
CA ASN A 163 -4.39 -12.11 -25.25
C ASN A 163 -4.63 -13.50 -25.88
N LYS A 164 -5.88 -13.81 -26.20
CA LYS A 164 -6.29 -15.13 -26.68
C LYS A 164 -5.43 -15.68 -27.81
N THR A 165 -5.13 -14.85 -28.80
CA THR A 165 -4.34 -15.25 -29.98
C THR A 165 -2.91 -15.62 -29.63
N LYS A 166 -2.24 -14.80 -28.81
CA LYS A 166 -0.85 -15.05 -28.38
C LYS A 166 -0.76 -16.23 -27.44
N VAL A 167 -1.70 -16.35 -26.50
CA VAL A 167 -1.78 -17.51 -25.56
C VAL A 167 -2.00 -18.80 -26.34
N ALA A 168 -2.98 -18.87 -27.24
CA ALA A 168 -3.20 -20.05 -28.06
C ALA A 168 -1.98 -20.46 -28.89
N LYS A 169 -1.29 -19.49 -29.51
CA LYS A 169 -0.05 -19.73 -30.22
C LYS A 169 1.05 -20.29 -29.35
N ALA A 170 1.22 -19.75 -28.12
CA ALA A 170 2.26 -20.20 -27.21
C ALA A 170 1.97 -21.56 -26.58
N LEU A 171 0.70 -21.89 -26.35
CA LEU A 171 0.27 -23.19 -25.84
C LEU A 171 0.42 -24.30 -26.91
N GLY A 172 0.30 -23.96 -28.21
CA GLY A 172 0.34 -24.94 -29.30
C GLY A 172 -0.77 -25.99 -29.18
N ASN A 173 -0.41 -27.26 -29.04
CA ASN A 173 -1.35 -28.36 -28.87
C ASN A 173 -1.84 -28.55 -27.43
N THR A 174 -1.38 -27.73 -26.46
CA THR A 174 -1.85 -27.81 -25.08
C THR A 174 -3.19 -27.10 -24.97
N PRO A 175 -4.25 -27.79 -24.49
CA PRO A 175 -5.55 -27.16 -24.36
C PRO A 175 -5.51 -26.01 -23.34
N MET A 176 -6.40 -25.02 -23.52
CA MET A 176 -6.67 -24.02 -22.51
C MET A 176 -7.18 -24.72 -21.24
N PRO A 177 -6.69 -24.33 -20.06
CA PRO A 177 -7.22 -24.88 -18.81
C PRO A 177 -8.64 -24.37 -18.56
N GLU A 178 -9.44 -25.18 -17.85
CA GLU A 178 -10.76 -24.73 -17.38
C GLU A 178 -10.66 -23.59 -16.38
N ASN A 179 -9.67 -23.65 -15.49
CA ASN A 179 -9.34 -22.56 -14.58
C ASN A 179 -8.25 -21.69 -15.18
N ALA A 180 -8.58 -20.43 -15.55
CA ALA A 180 -7.64 -19.50 -16.14
C ALA A 180 -6.43 -19.19 -15.23
N TRP A 181 -6.55 -19.35 -13.91
CA TRP A 181 -5.45 -19.17 -12.96
C TRP A 181 -4.32 -20.19 -13.17
N ASP A 182 -4.61 -21.33 -13.77
CA ASP A 182 -3.59 -22.32 -14.13
C ASP A 182 -2.54 -21.77 -15.11
N LEU A 183 -2.95 -20.85 -15.98
CA LEU A 183 -2.05 -20.19 -16.93
C LEU A 183 -0.90 -19.44 -16.26
N VAL A 184 -1.11 -18.99 -15.04
CA VAL A 184 -0.17 -18.15 -14.30
C VAL A 184 0.44 -18.85 -13.08
N PHE A 185 -0.20 -19.89 -12.52
CA PHE A 185 0.25 -20.58 -11.32
C PHE A 185 0.78 -22.00 -11.53
N LYS A 186 0.58 -22.59 -12.70
CA LYS A 186 1.10 -23.93 -13.00
C LYS A 186 2.31 -23.88 -13.95
N PRO A 187 3.46 -24.50 -13.57
CA PRO A 187 4.66 -24.54 -14.43
C PRO A 187 4.43 -25.13 -15.81
N GLU A 188 3.46 -26.05 -15.97
CA GLU A 188 3.14 -26.67 -17.25
C GLU A 188 2.63 -25.67 -18.29
N TYR A 189 1.97 -24.58 -17.84
CA TYR A 189 1.50 -23.46 -18.68
C TYR A 189 2.52 -22.34 -18.74
N THR A 190 3.04 -21.89 -17.57
CA THR A 190 3.92 -20.74 -17.53
C THR A 190 5.19 -20.95 -18.32
N SER A 191 5.76 -22.17 -18.33
CA SER A 191 6.92 -22.51 -19.14
C SER A 191 6.74 -22.32 -20.65
N LYS A 192 5.51 -22.42 -21.14
CA LYS A 192 5.14 -22.16 -22.54
C LYS A 192 4.85 -20.68 -22.79
N LEU A 193 4.12 -20.06 -21.87
CA LEU A 193 3.70 -18.67 -21.96
C LEU A 193 4.83 -17.66 -21.74
N LYS A 194 5.94 -18.06 -21.10
CA LYS A 194 7.11 -17.17 -20.95
C LYS A 194 7.61 -16.61 -22.28
N SER A 195 7.42 -17.33 -23.39
CA SER A 195 7.85 -16.90 -24.73
C SER A 195 7.07 -15.66 -25.20
N CYS A 196 5.77 -15.56 -24.89
CA CYS A 196 4.95 -14.40 -25.23
C CYS A 196 4.82 -13.39 -24.06
N GLY A 197 5.26 -13.78 -22.85
CA GLY A 197 5.35 -12.91 -21.67
C GLY A 197 4.22 -13.09 -20.69
N ILE A 198 4.61 -13.18 -19.42
CA ILE A 198 3.72 -13.21 -18.26
C ILE A 198 4.01 -11.98 -17.41
N ALA A 199 2.99 -11.21 -17.07
CA ALA A 199 3.06 -10.08 -16.17
C ALA A 199 2.30 -10.36 -14.88
N TYR A 200 2.85 -9.94 -13.76
CA TYR A 200 2.16 -9.94 -12.47
C TYR A 200 2.02 -8.51 -11.99
N LEU A 201 0.91 -8.21 -11.36
CA LEU A 201 0.74 -6.95 -10.65
C LEU A 201 1.86 -6.80 -9.61
N ASP A 202 2.51 -5.65 -9.59
CA ASP A 202 3.57 -5.33 -8.61
C ASP A 202 2.97 -4.93 -7.26
N SER A 203 2.18 -5.83 -6.70
CA SER A 203 1.53 -5.66 -5.40
C SER A 203 1.41 -7.00 -4.68
N PRO A 204 2.25 -7.26 -3.67
CA PRO A 204 2.14 -8.47 -2.85
C PRO A 204 0.79 -8.59 -2.15
N THR A 205 0.19 -7.47 -1.78
CA THR A 205 -1.12 -7.41 -1.10
C THR A 205 -2.29 -7.82 -1.98
N GLU A 206 -2.08 -7.90 -3.30
CA GLU A 206 -3.04 -8.41 -4.27
C GLU A 206 -2.70 -9.86 -4.69
N ILE A 207 -1.43 -10.11 -4.97
CA ILE A 207 -0.99 -11.42 -5.51
C ILE A 207 -1.05 -12.52 -4.46
N ILE A 208 -0.66 -12.26 -3.21
CA ILE A 208 -0.65 -13.29 -2.16
C ILE A 208 -2.07 -13.78 -1.83
N PRO A 209 -3.08 -12.92 -1.61
CA PRO A 209 -4.46 -13.37 -1.39
C PRO A 209 -5.01 -14.25 -2.52
N VAL A 210 -4.72 -13.89 -3.76
CA VAL A 210 -5.13 -14.69 -4.92
C VAL A 210 -4.42 -16.04 -4.94
N ALA A 211 -3.13 -16.08 -4.64
CA ALA A 211 -2.36 -17.31 -4.57
C ALA A 211 -2.85 -18.23 -3.43
N LEU A 212 -3.18 -17.67 -2.27
CA LEU A 212 -3.79 -18.39 -1.15
C LEU A 212 -5.13 -19.02 -1.56
N HIS A 213 -6.01 -18.20 -2.16
CA HIS A 213 -7.30 -18.68 -2.63
C HIS A 213 -7.16 -19.78 -3.68
N TYR A 214 -6.22 -19.63 -4.61
CA TYR A 214 -5.97 -20.65 -5.64
C TYR A 214 -5.54 -22.00 -5.07
N ILE A 215 -4.78 -22.03 -3.97
CA ILE A 215 -4.39 -23.27 -3.28
C ILE A 215 -5.43 -23.74 -2.24
N GLY A 216 -6.63 -23.15 -2.24
CA GLY A 216 -7.75 -23.54 -1.37
C GLY A 216 -7.63 -23.06 0.07
N LYS A 217 -6.86 -21.98 0.30
CA LYS A 217 -6.71 -21.34 1.60
C LYS A 217 -7.55 -20.08 1.71
N ASP A 218 -7.76 -19.60 2.93
CA ASP A 218 -8.37 -18.28 3.13
C ASP A 218 -7.44 -17.21 2.53
N ALA A 219 -7.98 -16.35 1.67
CA ALA A 219 -7.24 -15.27 1.02
C ALA A 219 -6.59 -14.31 2.03
N TYR A 220 -7.16 -14.20 3.23
CA TYR A 220 -6.68 -13.36 4.33
C TYR A 220 -6.26 -14.18 5.56
N SER A 221 -5.72 -15.38 5.32
CA SER A 221 -5.20 -16.25 6.38
C SER A 221 -4.16 -15.52 7.23
N ASN A 222 -4.17 -15.83 8.54
CA ASN A 222 -3.11 -15.38 9.46
C ASN A 222 -2.13 -16.52 9.80
N ASP A 223 -2.25 -17.69 9.16
CA ASP A 223 -1.37 -18.83 9.39
C ASP A 223 -0.09 -18.72 8.55
N PRO A 224 1.10 -18.63 9.16
CA PRO A 224 2.35 -18.60 8.42
C PRO A 224 2.58 -19.81 7.51
N ALA A 225 1.98 -20.98 7.82
CA ALA A 225 2.09 -22.17 6.98
C ALA A 225 1.37 -21.99 5.63
N ASP A 226 0.26 -21.28 5.62
CA ASP A 226 -0.48 -20.96 4.41
C ASP A 226 0.32 -20.03 3.50
N TYR A 227 0.93 -18.99 4.08
CA TYR A 227 1.84 -18.09 3.35
C TYR A 227 3.05 -18.82 2.78
N LYS A 228 3.62 -19.75 3.54
CA LYS A 228 4.72 -20.59 3.06
C LYS A 228 4.28 -21.41 1.85
N ALA A 229 3.13 -22.06 1.91
CA ALA A 229 2.60 -22.85 0.80
C ALA A 229 2.35 -22.02 -0.46
N ALA A 230 1.75 -20.82 -0.30
CA ALA A 230 1.53 -19.90 -1.42
C ALA A 230 2.84 -19.41 -2.04
N THR A 231 3.83 -19.03 -1.23
CA THR A 231 5.13 -18.58 -1.71
C THR A 231 5.93 -19.70 -2.38
N GLU A 232 5.86 -20.92 -1.89
CA GLU A 232 6.47 -22.10 -2.55
C GLU A 232 5.83 -22.38 -3.92
N MET A 233 4.51 -22.20 -4.05
CA MET A 233 3.83 -22.31 -5.35
C MET A 233 4.29 -21.20 -6.30
N LEU A 234 4.31 -19.96 -5.85
CA LEU A 234 4.77 -18.81 -6.65
C LEU A 234 6.25 -18.95 -7.07
N ALA A 235 7.10 -19.46 -6.19
CA ALA A 235 8.51 -19.69 -6.50
C ALA A 235 8.74 -20.64 -7.69
N LYS A 236 7.85 -21.65 -7.87
CA LYS A 236 7.95 -22.60 -8.99
C LYS A 236 7.77 -21.93 -10.35
N VAL A 237 6.97 -20.87 -10.43
CA VAL A 237 6.65 -20.14 -11.67
C VAL A 237 7.46 -18.84 -11.83
N ARG A 238 8.15 -18.36 -10.77
CA ARG A 238 8.87 -17.08 -10.75
C ARG A 238 9.81 -16.88 -11.94
N LYS A 239 10.51 -17.92 -12.34
CA LYS A 239 11.46 -17.89 -13.48
C LYS A 239 10.81 -17.65 -14.84
N ASP A 240 9.50 -17.86 -14.95
CA ASP A 240 8.74 -17.71 -16.20
C ASP A 240 8.03 -16.34 -16.27
N ILE A 241 7.96 -15.61 -15.15
CA ILE A 241 7.36 -14.27 -15.07
C ILE A 241 8.36 -13.27 -15.70
N ARG A 242 7.89 -12.55 -16.71
CA ARG A 242 8.71 -11.60 -17.46
C ARG A 242 8.86 -10.27 -16.73
N LEU A 243 7.75 -9.76 -16.14
CA LEU A 243 7.73 -8.46 -15.50
C LEU A 243 6.73 -8.43 -14.34
N PHE A 244 7.00 -7.52 -13.42
CA PHE A 244 6.05 -7.02 -12.44
C PHE A 244 5.70 -5.61 -12.85
N SER A 245 4.41 -5.25 -12.86
CA SER A 245 3.93 -4.00 -13.44
C SER A 245 2.57 -3.64 -12.88
N SER A 246 2.29 -2.35 -12.77
CA SER A 246 0.95 -1.82 -12.48
C SER A 246 0.26 -1.22 -13.72
N THR A 247 0.85 -1.39 -14.91
CA THR A 247 0.30 -0.93 -16.19
C THR A 247 -0.03 -2.11 -17.12
N MET A 248 -0.71 -3.15 -16.61
CA MET A 248 -0.97 -4.39 -17.34
C MET A 248 -1.78 -4.20 -18.61
N ILE A 249 -2.64 -3.17 -18.69
CA ILE A 249 -3.39 -2.82 -19.90
C ILE A 249 -2.42 -2.56 -21.04
N ASP A 250 -1.43 -1.68 -20.83
CA ASP A 250 -0.40 -1.34 -21.82
C ASP A 250 0.51 -2.51 -22.12
N ASP A 251 0.84 -3.33 -21.12
CA ASP A 251 1.70 -4.48 -21.29
C ASP A 251 1.07 -5.55 -22.19
N ILE A 252 -0.25 -5.78 -22.06
CA ILE A 252 -0.98 -6.71 -22.93
C ILE A 252 -1.23 -6.08 -24.31
N ALA A 253 -1.69 -4.83 -24.37
CA ALA A 253 -1.99 -4.12 -25.60
C ALA A 253 -0.71 -3.91 -26.44
N GLY A 254 0.36 -3.46 -25.80
CA GLY A 254 1.67 -3.27 -26.43
C GLY A 254 2.43 -4.57 -26.71
N GLY A 255 1.92 -5.69 -26.23
CA GLY A 255 2.46 -7.03 -26.53
C GLY A 255 3.68 -7.44 -25.74
N LYS A 256 4.03 -6.75 -24.66
CA LYS A 256 5.07 -7.15 -23.70
C LYS A 256 4.68 -8.42 -22.95
N ALA A 257 3.38 -8.58 -22.67
CA ALA A 257 2.78 -9.76 -22.08
C ALA A 257 1.64 -10.32 -22.92
N CYS A 258 1.39 -11.62 -22.80
CA CYS A 258 0.21 -12.28 -23.40
C CYS A 258 -0.79 -12.73 -22.32
N VAL A 259 -0.34 -12.79 -21.08
CA VAL A 259 -1.16 -13.06 -19.91
C VAL A 259 -0.67 -12.18 -18.75
N ALA A 260 -1.59 -11.66 -17.97
CA ALA A 260 -1.29 -10.84 -16.81
C ALA A 260 -2.25 -11.12 -15.65
N ILE A 261 -1.77 -10.96 -14.43
CA ILE A 261 -2.59 -10.85 -13.21
C ILE A 261 -2.67 -9.38 -12.84
N GLY A 262 -3.91 -8.88 -12.68
CA GLY A 262 -4.14 -7.51 -12.25
C GLY A 262 -5.61 -7.15 -12.18
#